data_6d7e2077c2536bd8af126e69e71527a8
#
_entry.id   6d7e2077c2536bd8af126e69e71527a8
#
_cell.length_a   1.000
_cell.length_b   1.000
_cell.length_c   1.000
_cell.angle_alpha   90.00
_cell.angle_beta   90.00
_cell.angle_gamma   90.00
#
_symmetry.space_group_name_H-M   'P 1'
#
loop_
_entity.id
_entity.type
_entity.pdbx_description
1 polymer ?
#
loop_
_entity_poly.entity_id
_entity_poly.type
_entity_poly.pdbx_seq_one_letter_code
_entity_poly.pdbx_strand_id
1 'polypeptide(L)'
;MSDTISKHDLMSVCTVSRETIDRLEVYAGLLEKWNSTINLVSKNTINQMWKRHFLDSAQLWPHIPSETKTLVDIGSGAGFAGLVLAIIGMEKSPNMKFTLIESDSRKCAFMRNVSREINLDVQIITKRIEEVTDIKADVITARALATVSQLLEYSKNILKDNGVCLFLKGNACCDELKIAKESWVFLSSQSQSITHATGCVLRLTEIKYAS
;
A
#
# COMPACT_ATOMS: atom_id res chain seq x y z
N MET A 1 -3.62 21.37 -14.13
CA MET A 1 -2.31 20.95 -14.69
C MET A 1 -1.60 19.88 -13.87
N SER A 2 -1.64 19.90 -12.51
CA SER A 2 -0.94 18.91 -11.66
C SER A 2 -1.44 17.47 -11.83
N ASP A 3 -2.74 17.25 -11.97
CA ASP A 3 -3.32 15.91 -12.05
C ASP A 3 -3.03 15.17 -13.37
N THR A 4 -2.95 15.90 -14.47
CA THR A 4 -2.62 15.30 -15.78
C THR A 4 -1.18 14.79 -15.80
N ILE A 5 -0.24 15.53 -15.22
CA ILE A 5 1.17 15.13 -15.10
C ILE A 5 1.27 13.86 -14.27
N SER A 6 0.59 13.79 -13.11
CA SER A 6 0.66 12.65 -12.21
C SER A 6 0.06 11.36 -12.79
N LYS A 7 -0.97 11.44 -13.65
CA LYS A 7 -1.51 10.27 -14.37
C LYS A 7 -0.50 9.75 -15.41
N HIS A 8 0.15 10.64 -16.14
CA HIS A 8 1.20 10.28 -17.10
C HIS A 8 2.40 9.64 -16.39
N ASP A 9 2.80 10.20 -15.23
CA ASP A 9 3.89 9.65 -14.43
C ASP A 9 3.55 8.24 -13.92
N LEU A 10 2.30 7.99 -13.50
CA LEU A 10 1.85 6.67 -13.09
C LEU A 10 1.92 5.65 -14.23
N MET A 11 1.49 6.04 -15.44
CA MET A 11 1.63 5.20 -16.63
C MET A 11 3.09 4.85 -16.92
N SER A 12 4.01 5.81 -16.75
CA SER A 12 5.44 5.60 -16.97
C SER A 12 6.06 4.68 -15.89
N VAL A 13 5.73 4.90 -14.62
CA VAL A 13 6.29 4.14 -13.49
C VAL A 13 5.88 2.67 -13.54
N CYS A 14 4.62 2.37 -13.87
CA CYS A 14 4.09 1.01 -13.88
C CYS A 14 3.89 0.43 -15.28
N THR A 15 4.08 1.23 -16.35
CA THR A 15 3.84 0.82 -17.74
C THR A 15 2.46 0.19 -17.92
N VAL A 16 1.43 0.83 -17.40
CA VAL A 16 0.05 0.31 -17.40
C VAL A 16 -0.75 0.82 -18.61
N SER A 17 -1.79 0.06 -18.97
CA SER A 17 -2.73 0.40 -20.04
C SER A 17 -3.66 1.54 -19.65
N ARG A 18 -4.36 2.09 -20.65
CA ARG A 18 -5.42 3.06 -20.45
C ARG A 18 -6.55 2.51 -19.59
N GLU A 19 -6.88 1.24 -19.75
CA GLU A 19 -7.93 0.56 -19.00
C GLU A 19 -7.63 0.53 -17.49
N THR A 20 -6.38 0.33 -17.10
CA THR A 20 -5.94 0.44 -15.70
C THR A 20 -6.13 1.87 -15.18
N ILE A 21 -5.81 2.89 -15.98
CA ILE A 21 -6.05 4.29 -15.61
C ILE A 21 -7.56 4.58 -15.48
N ASP A 22 -8.39 4.09 -16.37
CA ASP A 22 -9.85 4.27 -16.31
C ASP A 22 -10.41 3.68 -14.99
N ARG A 23 -9.92 2.52 -14.55
CA ARG A 23 -10.28 1.94 -13.24
C ARG A 23 -9.85 2.82 -12.06
N LEU A 24 -8.64 3.38 -12.12
CA LEU A 24 -8.16 4.32 -11.10
C LEU A 24 -8.96 5.63 -11.11
N GLU A 25 -9.48 6.08 -12.26
CA GLU A 25 -10.38 7.24 -12.37
C GLU A 25 -11.74 6.97 -11.71
N VAL A 26 -12.30 5.78 -11.86
CA VAL A 26 -13.52 5.37 -11.13
C VAL A 26 -13.26 5.42 -9.63
N TYR A 27 -12.12 4.89 -9.18
CA TYR A 27 -11.74 4.95 -7.77
C TYR A 27 -11.60 6.40 -7.29
N ALA A 28 -10.96 7.28 -8.06
CA ALA A 28 -10.79 8.70 -7.72
C ALA A 28 -12.15 9.42 -7.55
N GLY A 29 -13.08 9.21 -8.48
CA GLY A 29 -14.44 9.79 -8.40
C GLY A 29 -15.23 9.29 -7.19
N LEU A 30 -15.08 8.01 -6.84
CA LEU A 30 -15.67 7.45 -5.61
C LEU A 30 -15.01 8.06 -4.36
N LEU A 31 -13.70 8.23 -4.35
CA LEU A 31 -12.98 8.85 -3.24
C LEU A 31 -13.48 10.27 -2.98
N GLU A 32 -13.60 11.10 -4.00
CA GLU A 32 -14.13 12.46 -3.87
C GLU A 32 -15.53 12.48 -3.26
N LYS A 33 -16.42 11.62 -3.80
CA LYS A 33 -17.80 11.51 -3.33
C LYS A 33 -17.87 11.10 -1.85
N TRP A 34 -17.15 10.06 -1.46
CA TRP A 34 -17.20 9.53 -0.10
C TRP A 34 -16.44 10.38 0.91
N ASN A 35 -15.37 11.06 0.49
CA ASN A 35 -14.57 11.90 1.37
C ASN A 35 -15.34 13.10 1.94
N SER A 36 -16.46 13.48 1.29
CA SER A 36 -17.37 14.49 1.82
C SER A 36 -18.11 14.04 3.09
N THR A 37 -18.29 12.73 3.27
CA THR A 37 -19.06 12.13 4.37
C THR A 37 -18.19 11.47 5.41
N ILE A 38 -17.13 10.78 4.99
CA ILE A 38 -16.15 10.13 5.88
C ILE A 38 -14.73 10.59 5.52
N ASN A 39 -13.91 10.88 6.52
CA ASN A 39 -12.53 11.33 6.31
C ASN A 39 -11.65 10.15 5.83
N LEU A 40 -11.65 9.89 4.54
CA LEU A 40 -10.83 8.87 3.89
C LEU A 40 -9.39 9.34 3.72
N VAL A 41 -9.24 10.59 3.25
CA VAL A 41 -7.96 11.28 3.09
C VAL A 41 -8.10 12.72 3.56
N SER A 42 -6.97 13.36 3.88
CA SER A 42 -6.94 14.77 4.29
C SER A 42 -7.52 15.68 3.21
N LYS A 43 -8.33 16.66 3.62
CA LYS A 43 -8.89 17.68 2.71
C LYS A 43 -7.81 18.42 1.92
N ASN A 44 -6.64 18.62 2.50
CA ASN A 44 -5.52 19.30 1.85
C ASN A 44 -4.84 18.46 0.76
N THR A 45 -5.09 17.14 0.73
CA THR A 45 -4.47 16.23 -0.24
C THR A 45 -5.42 15.78 -1.34
N ILE A 46 -6.74 16.01 -1.21
CA ILE A 46 -7.73 15.58 -2.19
C ILE A 46 -7.49 16.21 -3.58
N ASN A 47 -7.15 17.49 -3.63
CA ASN A 47 -6.85 18.21 -4.87
C ASN A 47 -5.51 17.79 -5.53
N GLN A 48 -4.73 16.97 -4.85
CA GLN A 48 -3.46 16.40 -5.32
C GLN A 48 -3.48 14.87 -5.24
N MET A 49 -4.67 14.26 -5.27
CA MET A 49 -4.83 12.83 -4.97
C MET A 49 -4.02 11.96 -5.94
N TRP A 50 -3.93 12.31 -7.22
CA TRP A 50 -3.17 11.57 -8.21
C TRP A 50 -1.69 11.47 -7.86
N LYS A 51 -1.08 12.55 -7.36
CA LYS A 51 0.31 12.55 -6.92
C LYS A 51 0.47 11.95 -5.53
N ARG A 52 -0.34 12.46 -4.57
CA ARG A 52 -0.17 12.19 -3.14
C ARG A 52 -0.65 10.82 -2.71
N HIS A 53 -1.53 10.19 -3.50
CA HIS A 53 -2.12 8.90 -3.13
C HIS A 53 -1.94 7.85 -4.24
N PHE A 54 -2.37 8.11 -5.47
CA PHE A 54 -2.28 7.11 -6.54
C PHE A 54 -0.83 6.82 -6.96
N LEU A 55 -0.08 7.84 -7.38
CA LEU A 55 1.31 7.69 -7.79
C LEU A 55 2.19 7.25 -6.60
N ASP A 56 1.93 7.82 -5.41
CA ASP A 56 2.61 7.44 -4.17
C ASP A 56 2.46 5.95 -3.85
N SER A 57 1.28 5.38 -4.08
CA SER A 57 1.03 3.95 -3.92
C SER A 57 1.65 3.12 -5.06
N ALA A 58 1.49 3.58 -6.29
CA ALA A 58 1.95 2.88 -7.49
C ALA A 58 3.48 2.71 -7.54
N GLN A 59 4.25 3.65 -6.95
CA GLN A 59 5.71 3.54 -6.89
C GLN A 59 6.21 2.30 -6.14
N LEU A 60 5.36 1.61 -5.38
CA LEU A 60 5.71 0.32 -4.76
C LEU A 60 5.79 -0.82 -5.78
N TRP A 61 5.06 -0.72 -6.90
CA TRP A 61 4.94 -1.81 -7.87
C TRP A 61 6.29 -2.35 -8.39
N PRO A 62 7.25 -1.51 -8.81
CA PRO A 62 8.55 -1.98 -9.28
C PRO A 62 9.39 -2.71 -8.22
N HIS A 63 9.04 -2.61 -6.95
CA HIS A 63 9.75 -3.25 -5.83
C HIS A 63 9.14 -4.60 -5.42
N ILE A 64 7.97 -4.96 -5.99
CA ILE A 64 7.33 -6.25 -5.73
C ILE A 64 8.07 -7.33 -6.51
N PRO A 65 8.55 -8.42 -5.86
CA PRO A 65 9.17 -9.54 -6.56
C PRO A 65 8.22 -10.18 -7.58
N SER A 66 8.76 -10.56 -8.75
CA SER A 66 7.95 -11.10 -9.86
C SER A 66 7.20 -12.40 -9.54
N GLU A 67 7.74 -13.19 -8.61
CA GLU A 67 7.18 -14.45 -8.14
C GLU A 67 6.11 -14.30 -7.04
N THR A 68 5.78 -13.09 -6.63
CA THR A 68 4.80 -12.80 -5.58
C THR A 68 3.42 -13.36 -5.94
N LYS A 69 2.87 -14.18 -5.05
CA LYS A 69 1.53 -14.78 -5.19
C LYS A 69 0.51 -14.10 -4.27
N THR A 70 0.95 -13.63 -3.12
CA THR A 70 0.07 -13.04 -2.10
C THR A 70 0.66 -11.73 -1.57
N LEU A 71 -0.13 -10.66 -1.66
CA LEU A 71 0.20 -9.35 -1.10
C LEU A 71 -0.85 -8.96 -0.06
N VAL A 72 -0.38 -8.54 1.11
CA VAL A 72 -1.24 -8.02 2.18
C VAL A 72 -0.89 -6.56 2.45
N ASP A 73 -1.88 -5.69 2.38
CA ASP A 73 -1.75 -4.27 2.76
C ASP A 73 -2.33 -4.08 4.16
N ILE A 74 -1.50 -3.66 5.11
CA ILE A 74 -1.90 -3.49 6.51
C ILE A 74 -2.21 -2.03 6.84
N GLY A 75 -3.33 -1.80 7.53
CA GLY A 75 -3.83 -0.47 7.83
C GLY A 75 -4.20 0.31 6.56
N SER A 76 -4.92 -0.34 5.65
CA SER A 76 -5.14 0.15 4.28
C SER A 76 -5.87 1.50 4.20
N GLY A 77 -6.57 1.90 5.25
CA GLY A 77 -7.29 3.18 5.27
C GLY A 77 -8.33 3.29 4.15
N ALA A 78 -8.14 4.26 3.28
CA ALA A 78 -8.97 4.41 2.08
C ALA A 78 -8.57 3.45 0.93
N GLY A 79 -7.67 2.47 1.18
CA GLY A 79 -7.17 1.53 0.17
C GLY A 79 -5.82 1.92 -0.45
N PHE A 80 -5.14 2.91 0.09
CA PHE A 80 -3.78 3.31 -0.34
C PHE A 80 -2.73 2.65 0.59
N ALA A 81 -1.87 1.71 0.13
CA ALA A 81 -1.52 1.36 -1.24
C ALA A 81 -2.35 0.19 -1.84
N GLY A 82 -2.97 -0.66 -1.05
CA GLY A 82 -3.51 -1.96 -1.41
C GLY A 82 -4.41 -2.00 -2.65
N LEU A 83 -5.45 -1.13 -2.74
CA LEU A 83 -6.34 -1.11 -3.92
C LEU A 83 -5.61 -0.65 -5.20
N VAL A 84 -4.70 0.34 -5.09
CA VAL A 84 -3.95 0.80 -6.26
C VAL A 84 -3.08 -0.33 -6.81
N LEU A 85 -2.38 -1.05 -5.93
CA LEU A 85 -1.56 -2.19 -6.33
C LEU A 85 -2.40 -3.35 -6.88
N ALA A 86 -3.58 -3.59 -6.32
CA ALA A 86 -4.49 -4.61 -6.81
C ALA A 86 -5.04 -4.26 -8.22
N ILE A 87 -5.38 -3.00 -8.48
CA ILE A 87 -5.80 -2.52 -9.81
C ILE A 87 -4.67 -2.70 -10.84
N ILE A 88 -3.44 -2.35 -10.50
CA ILE A 88 -2.26 -2.59 -11.35
C ILE A 88 -2.07 -4.10 -11.56
N GLY A 89 -2.27 -4.89 -10.51
CA GLY A 89 -2.17 -6.34 -10.51
C GLY A 89 -3.13 -7.05 -11.44
N MET A 90 -4.33 -6.49 -11.68
CA MET A 90 -5.27 -7.06 -12.67
C MET A 90 -4.63 -7.22 -14.06
N GLU A 91 -3.76 -6.27 -14.43
CA GLU A 91 -3.06 -6.30 -15.71
C GLU A 91 -1.72 -7.04 -15.64
N LYS A 92 -0.91 -6.73 -14.62
CA LYS A 92 0.49 -7.15 -14.57
C LYS A 92 0.72 -8.52 -13.93
N SER A 93 -0.17 -8.93 -13.04
CA SER A 93 -0.06 -10.19 -12.28
C SER A 93 -1.45 -10.73 -11.92
N PRO A 94 -2.25 -11.16 -12.89
CA PRO A 94 -3.67 -11.51 -12.71
C PRO A 94 -3.90 -12.68 -11.73
N ASN A 95 -2.87 -13.47 -11.45
CA ASN A 95 -2.94 -14.58 -10.48
C ASN A 95 -2.52 -14.18 -9.06
N MET A 96 -2.03 -12.94 -8.84
CA MET A 96 -1.66 -12.45 -7.52
C MET A 96 -2.93 -12.18 -6.71
N LYS A 97 -2.95 -12.64 -5.46
CA LYS A 97 -4.05 -12.39 -4.52
C LYS A 97 -3.71 -11.22 -3.61
N PHE A 98 -4.68 -10.32 -3.47
CA PHE A 98 -4.55 -9.13 -2.66
C PHE A 98 -5.49 -9.20 -1.46
N THR A 99 -4.97 -8.89 -0.27
CA THR A 99 -5.76 -8.78 0.97
C THR A 99 -5.49 -7.44 1.63
N LEU A 100 -6.53 -6.72 1.99
CA LEU A 100 -6.46 -5.44 2.67
C LEU A 100 -7.01 -5.57 4.08
N ILE A 101 -6.24 -5.14 5.09
CA ILE A 101 -6.64 -5.19 6.50
C ILE A 101 -6.86 -3.76 7.00
N GLU A 102 -8.06 -3.49 7.48
CA GLU A 102 -8.45 -2.19 8.04
C GLU A 102 -9.49 -2.42 9.16
N SER A 103 -9.35 -1.70 10.27
CA SER A 103 -10.27 -1.85 11.40
C SER A 103 -11.52 -0.96 11.33
N ASP A 104 -11.48 0.16 10.61
CA ASP A 104 -12.65 1.04 10.44
C ASP A 104 -13.62 0.46 9.40
N SER A 105 -14.80 0.04 9.87
CA SER A 105 -15.84 -0.56 9.04
C SER A 105 -16.32 0.34 7.91
N ARG A 106 -16.32 1.67 8.10
CA ARG A 106 -16.74 2.65 7.08
C ARG A 106 -15.72 2.73 5.95
N LYS A 107 -14.42 2.70 6.28
CA LYS A 107 -13.33 2.64 5.29
C LYS A 107 -13.36 1.31 4.54
N CYS A 108 -13.62 0.19 5.24
CA CYS A 108 -13.81 -1.11 4.59
C CYS A 108 -15.03 -1.11 3.65
N ALA A 109 -16.14 -0.47 4.03
CA ALA A 109 -17.32 -0.33 3.17
C ALA A 109 -16.98 0.47 1.90
N PHE A 110 -16.20 1.54 2.03
CA PHE A 110 -15.70 2.30 0.89
C PHE A 110 -14.84 1.43 -0.04
N MET A 111 -13.85 0.70 0.49
CA MET A 111 -12.99 -0.17 -0.32
C MET A 111 -13.78 -1.26 -1.05
N ARG A 112 -14.79 -1.87 -0.39
CA ARG A 112 -15.71 -2.84 -1.01
C ARG A 112 -16.54 -2.21 -2.12
N ASN A 113 -16.96 -0.95 -1.96
CA ASN A 113 -17.68 -0.24 -3.01
C ASN A 113 -16.77 -0.01 -4.23
N VAL A 114 -15.53 0.43 -4.03
CA VAL A 114 -14.55 0.56 -5.13
C VAL A 114 -14.35 -0.77 -5.83
N SER A 115 -14.04 -1.84 -5.08
CA SER A 115 -13.83 -3.20 -5.60
C SER A 115 -14.99 -3.66 -6.49
N ARG A 116 -16.23 -3.47 -6.03
CA ARG A 116 -17.43 -3.83 -6.79
C ARG A 116 -17.58 -3.03 -8.09
N GLU A 117 -17.39 -1.71 -8.03
CA GLU A 117 -17.60 -0.83 -9.20
C GLU A 117 -16.62 -1.10 -10.35
N ILE A 118 -15.43 -1.61 -10.04
CA ILE A 118 -14.41 -1.93 -11.04
C ILE A 118 -14.18 -3.44 -11.24
N ASN A 119 -15.04 -4.29 -10.67
CA ASN A 119 -14.93 -5.75 -10.70
C ASN A 119 -13.54 -6.27 -10.27
N LEU A 120 -12.99 -5.72 -9.18
CA LEU A 120 -11.69 -6.09 -8.62
C LEU A 120 -11.83 -7.23 -7.61
N ASP A 121 -11.16 -8.37 -7.85
CA ASP A 121 -11.07 -9.47 -6.88
C ASP A 121 -10.03 -9.14 -5.80
N VAL A 122 -10.51 -8.68 -4.64
CA VAL A 122 -9.67 -8.33 -3.49
C VAL A 122 -10.38 -8.72 -2.19
N GLN A 123 -9.64 -9.34 -1.27
CA GLN A 123 -10.16 -9.63 0.06
C GLN A 123 -10.01 -8.40 0.97
N ILE A 124 -11.09 -8.00 1.66
CA ILE A 124 -11.08 -6.89 2.62
C ILE A 124 -11.48 -7.42 3.99
N ILE A 125 -10.53 -7.44 4.92
CA ILE A 125 -10.68 -7.92 6.29
C ILE A 125 -10.92 -6.74 7.22
N THR A 126 -12.10 -6.72 7.88
CA THR A 126 -12.46 -5.67 8.85
C THR A 126 -12.11 -6.15 10.25
N LYS A 127 -10.81 -6.04 10.61
CA LYS A 127 -10.25 -6.45 11.91
C LYS A 127 -9.06 -5.57 12.28
N ARG A 128 -8.68 -5.60 13.56
CA ARG A 128 -7.34 -5.16 13.97
C ARG A 128 -6.29 -6.10 13.37
N ILE A 129 -5.12 -5.57 13.03
CA ILE A 129 -4.05 -6.35 12.37
C ILE A 129 -3.61 -7.50 13.28
N GLU A 130 -3.51 -7.25 14.57
CA GLU A 130 -3.09 -8.20 15.60
C GLU A 130 -4.04 -9.41 15.73
N GLU A 131 -5.28 -9.27 15.29
CA GLU A 131 -6.31 -10.33 15.32
C GLU A 131 -6.28 -11.22 14.08
N VAL A 132 -5.42 -10.89 13.09
CA VAL A 132 -5.33 -11.62 11.82
C VAL A 132 -4.13 -12.55 11.87
N THR A 133 -4.38 -13.85 11.99
CA THR A 133 -3.34 -14.89 12.16
C THR A 133 -3.40 -16.01 11.14
N ASP A 134 -4.46 -16.07 10.36
CA ASP A 134 -4.83 -17.18 9.46
C ASP A 134 -4.44 -16.94 7.99
N ILE A 135 -3.66 -15.89 7.72
CA ILE A 135 -3.17 -15.57 6.38
C ILE A 135 -1.64 -15.49 6.34
N LYS A 136 -1.06 -15.78 5.18
CA LYS A 136 0.38 -15.65 4.93
C LYS A 136 0.64 -14.90 3.62
N ALA A 137 1.55 -13.93 3.67
CA ALA A 137 1.89 -13.04 2.57
C ALA A 137 3.33 -13.21 2.10
N ASP A 138 3.54 -13.17 0.80
CA ASP A 138 4.88 -13.03 0.20
C ASP A 138 5.36 -11.57 0.34
N VAL A 139 4.42 -10.61 0.24
CA VAL A 139 4.70 -9.19 0.39
C VAL A 139 3.71 -8.55 1.34
N ILE A 140 4.21 -7.73 2.27
CA ILE A 140 3.39 -6.85 3.11
C ILE A 140 3.68 -5.41 2.73
N THR A 141 2.62 -4.63 2.52
CA THR A 141 2.71 -3.18 2.30
C THR A 141 2.07 -2.41 3.44
N ALA A 142 2.60 -1.21 3.69
CA ALA A 142 1.98 -0.24 4.60
C ALA A 142 2.32 1.19 4.20
N ARG A 143 1.38 2.10 4.43
CA ARG A 143 1.57 3.53 4.23
C ARG A 143 1.04 4.33 5.42
N ALA A 144 1.86 5.24 5.97
CA ALA A 144 1.47 6.19 7.03
C ALA A 144 0.73 5.57 8.24
N LEU A 145 1.06 4.33 8.60
CA LEU A 145 0.37 3.59 9.65
C LEU A 145 1.07 3.71 11.01
N ALA A 146 2.39 3.40 11.07
CA ALA A 146 3.12 3.27 12.32
C ALA A 146 4.64 3.38 12.10
N THR A 147 5.43 3.30 13.17
CA THR A 147 6.91 3.20 13.10
C THR A 147 7.34 1.88 12.49
N VAL A 148 8.61 1.79 12.05
CA VAL A 148 9.16 0.54 11.47
C VAL A 148 9.07 -0.62 12.46
N SER A 149 9.42 -0.41 13.73
CA SER A 149 9.32 -1.45 14.77
C SER A 149 7.88 -1.98 14.91
N GLN A 150 6.90 -1.09 14.94
CA GLN A 150 5.50 -1.47 15.07
C GLN A 150 4.98 -2.18 13.80
N LEU A 151 5.43 -1.75 12.61
CA LEU A 151 5.08 -2.41 11.35
C LEU A 151 5.64 -3.83 11.28
N LEU A 152 6.87 -4.05 11.78
CA LEU A 152 7.46 -5.39 11.88
C LEU A 152 6.68 -6.27 12.86
N GLU A 153 6.27 -5.70 14.02
CA GLU A 153 5.44 -6.41 14.99
C GLU A 153 4.09 -6.84 14.38
N TYR A 154 3.44 -5.97 13.62
CA TYR A 154 2.22 -6.31 12.89
C TYR A 154 2.43 -7.36 11.80
N SER A 155 3.60 -7.36 11.18
CA SER A 155 3.91 -8.24 10.05
C SER A 155 4.30 -9.67 10.49
N LYS A 156 4.81 -9.88 11.69
CA LYS A 156 5.46 -11.13 12.13
C LYS A 156 4.60 -12.39 11.96
N ASN A 157 3.29 -12.28 12.19
CA ASN A 157 2.37 -13.40 12.10
C ASN A 157 1.82 -13.60 10.67
N ILE A 158 1.94 -12.59 9.81
CA ILE A 158 1.37 -12.55 8.46
C ILE A 158 2.44 -12.83 7.40
N LEU A 159 3.65 -12.33 7.59
CA LEU A 159 4.74 -12.48 6.63
C LEU A 159 5.22 -13.94 6.57
N LYS A 160 5.49 -14.46 5.38
CA LYS A 160 6.20 -15.73 5.18
C LYS A 160 7.68 -15.58 5.52
N ASP A 161 8.38 -16.68 5.81
CA ASP A 161 9.80 -16.68 6.22
C ASP A 161 10.72 -15.94 5.23
N ASN A 162 10.47 -16.07 3.93
CA ASN A 162 11.22 -15.37 2.87
C ASN A 162 10.46 -14.16 2.31
N GLY A 163 9.48 -13.65 3.07
CA GLY A 163 8.64 -12.54 2.65
C GLY A 163 9.36 -11.19 2.66
N VAL A 164 8.75 -10.23 2.01
CA VAL A 164 9.27 -8.86 1.85
C VAL A 164 8.28 -7.86 2.46
N CYS A 165 8.78 -6.93 3.26
CA CYS A 165 8.01 -5.75 3.64
C CYS A 165 8.39 -4.56 2.75
N LEU A 166 7.38 -3.87 2.21
CA LEU A 166 7.51 -2.66 1.41
C LEU A 166 6.71 -1.54 2.07
N PHE A 167 7.39 -0.61 2.70
CA PHE A 167 6.77 0.47 3.44
C PHE A 167 7.04 1.83 2.82
N LEU A 168 6.02 2.66 2.68
CA LEU A 168 6.19 4.07 2.35
C LEU A 168 6.46 4.86 3.64
N LYS A 169 7.66 5.43 3.73
CA LYS A 169 8.12 6.15 4.91
C LYS A 169 8.47 7.60 4.59
N GLY A 170 8.34 8.46 5.58
CA GLY A 170 8.74 9.87 5.52
C GLY A 170 10.17 10.10 6.04
N ASN A 171 10.46 11.33 6.38
CA ASN A 171 11.77 11.82 6.85
C ASN A 171 12.34 11.11 8.09
N ALA A 172 11.48 10.55 8.94
CA ALA A 172 11.91 9.82 10.15
C ALA A 172 12.42 8.39 9.87
N CYS A 173 12.44 7.93 8.61
CA CYS A 173 12.76 6.55 8.24
C CYS A 173 14.10 6.07 8.81
N CYS A 174 15.16 6.89 8.71
CA CYS A 174 16.48 6.51 9.19
C CYS A 174 16.55 6.31 10.72
N ASP A 175 15.86 7.15 11.48
CA ASP A 175 15.83 7.05 12.94
C ASP A 175 14.94 5.89 13.39
N GLU A 176 13.82 5.68 12.73
CA GLU A 176 12.97 4.52 12.98
C GLU A 176 13.69 3.19 12.69
N LEU A 177 14.53 3.13 11.65
CA LEU A 177 15.34 1.95 11.35
C LEU A 177 16.38 1.67 12.43
N LYS A 178 17.02 2.70 13.01
CA LYS A 178 17.97 2.53 14.12
C LYS A 178 17.27 1.89 15.33
N ILE A 179 16.09 2.43 15.70
CA ILE A 179 15.27 1.91 16.81
C ILE A 179 14.80 0.47 16.51
N ALA A 180 14.38 0.19 15.28
CA ALA A 180 13.91 -1.15 14.92
C ALA A 180 15.01 -2.21 15.05
N LYS A 181 16.26 -1.87 14.76
CA LYS A 181 17.44 -2.77 14.89
C LYS A 181 17.78 -3.16 16.34
N GLU A 182 17.20 -2.50 17.33
CA GLU A 182 17.36 -2.89 18.74
C GLU A 182 16.61 -4.19 19.06
N SER A 183 15.54 -4.50 18.33
CA SER A 183 14.69 -5.66 18.56
C SER A 183 14.52 -6.58 17.35
N TRP A 184 15.02 -6.18 16.18
CA TRP A 184 14.83 -6.91 14.94
C TRP A 184 16.14 -7.01 14.13
N VAL A 185 16.35 -8.16 13.53
CA VAL A 185 17.39 -8.39 12.51
C VAL A 185 16.73 -8.43 11.15
N PHE A 186 17.24 -7.64 10.20
CA PHE A 186 16.74 -7.59 8.82
C PHE A 186 17.76 -6.97 7.87
N LEU A 187 17.65 -7.29 6.59
CA LEU A 187 18.29 -6.52 5.52
C LEU A 187 17.35 -5.39 5.08
N SER A 188 17.90 -4.22 4.85
CA SER A 188 17.13 -3.04 4.43
C SER A 188 17.73 -2.36 3.21
N SER A 189 16.89 -1.94 2.28
CA SER A 189 17.24 -1.00 1.22
C SER A 189 16.19 0.11 1.12
N GLN A 190 16.64 1.28 0.69
CA GLN A 190 15.79 2.46 0.53
C GLN A 190 15.91 3.00 -0.89
N SER A 191 14.78 3.29 -1.51
CA SER A 191 14.70 4.01 -2.77
C SER A 191 14.01 5.34 -2.53
N GLN A 192 14.53 6.42 -3.13
CA GLN A 192 13.94 7.75 -2.99
C GLN A 192 12.49 7.75 -3.47
N SER A 193 11.58 8.35 -2.70
CA SER A 193 10.20 8.54 -3.14
C SER A 193 10.13 9.49 -4.33
N ILE A 194 9.35 9.12 -5.34
CA ILE A 194 9.11 9.97 -6.52
C ILE A 194 8.04 11.04 -6.26
N THR A 195 7.31 10.95 -5.17
CA THR A 195 6.21 11.85 -4.81
C THR A 195 6.57 12.82 -3.69
N HIS A 196 7.60 12.51 -2.90
CA HIS A 196 7.97 13.28 -1.72
C HIS A 196 9.49 13.35 -1.53
N ALA A 197 10.04 14.58 -1.47
CA ALA A 197 11.49 14.81 -1.44
C ALA A 197 12.22 14.19 -0.23
N THR A 198 11.55 14.01 0.90
CA THR A 198 12.11 13.40 2.11
C THR A 198 11.55 12.01 2.40
N GLY A 199 10.74 11.46 1.49
CA GLY A 199 10.15 10.14 1.62
C GLY A 199 10.98 9.06 0.94
N CYS A 200 10.73 7.82 1.32
CA CYS A 200 11.36 6.65 0.68
C CYS A 200 10.42 5.46 0.60
N VAL A 201 10.68 4.60 -0.37
CA VAL A 201 10.24 3.21 -0.36
C VAL A 201 11.27 2.41 0.45
N LEU A 202 10.86 1.92 1.59
CA LEU A 202 11.67 1.05 2.44
C LEU A 202 11.36 -0.41 2.14
N ARG A 203 12.38 -1.18 1.74
CA ARG A 203 12.28 -2.61 1.52
C ARG A 203 13.05 -3.35 2.63
N LEU A 204 12.38 -4.28 3.30
CA LEU A 204 12.96 -5.12 4.35
C LEU A 204 12.82 -6.59 3.98
N THR A 205 13.88 -7.38 4.21
CA THR A 205 13.95 -8.82 3.97
C THR A 205 14.73 -9.52 5.08
N GLU A 206 14.68 -10.85 5.13
CA GLU A 206 15.37 -11.67 6.14
C GLU A 206 15.00 -11.24 7.58
N ILE A 207 13.73 -10.95 7.78
CA ILE A 207 13.22 -10.35 9.02
C ILE A 207 13.12 -11.42 10.10
N LYS A 208 13.78 -11.17 11.23
CA LYS A 208 13.77 -12.03 12.42
C LYS A 208 13.72 -11.18 13.68
N TYR A 209 13.12 -11.70 14.74
CA TYR A 209 13.23 -11.07 16.05
C TYR A 209 14.65 -11.25 16.58
N ALA A 210 15.25 -10.23 17.16
CA ALA A 210 16.54 -10.34 17.83
C ALA A 210 16.35 -11.14 19.12
N SER A 211 17.03 -12.29 19.21
CA SER A 211 17.02 -13.18 20.38
C SER A 211 17.84 -12.62 21.53
#